data_2e0a3d8f73059bf9daacaba417ec3113
#
_entry.id   2e0a3d8f73059bf9daacaba417ec3113
#
_cell.length_a   1.000
_cell.length_b   1.000
_cell.length_c   1.000
_cell.angle_alpha   90.00
_cell.angle_beta   90.00
_cell.angle_gamma   90.00
#
_symmetry.space_group_name_H-M   'P 1'
#
loop_
_entity.id
_entity.type
_entity.pdbx_description
1 polymer ?
#
loop_
_entity_poly.entity_id
_entity_poly.type
_entity_poly.pdbx_seq_one_letter_code
_entity_poly.pdbx_strand_id
1 'polypeptide(L)'
;HSLRRRQRQMCIRDSDGGTSLLDVIDKTISPMGARLLKRWVVFPLKDEKPINERLEVVEYFFREPDFKEFIEEKMHLIGDLERIVSKAAVGRISPREVVQLKVALQAIEPIRNACLNADNDSLRRIGEQLNLCLNIREKIAKEIKNDPPLLVNKGGVIADGVSEELDELRRIAFSGKDYLLQLQQRESDQTGIPSLKIAYNNVFGYYIEVRNAHKDKVPAEWIRKQTLVNAERYITQELKEYEEKILGAEDKIMALETKLYNDLVLSLAEYIPAIQINANQIARLDCLLAFANVAEANKYIRPIVEDSDVLDIKQGRHPVIEKQLPVGEKYIANDVYLDTDSQQIIIITGPNMAGKSALLRQTALITLLAQIGCFVPAESARIGMVDKIFTRVGASDNISVGESTFMVEMNEAADILNNLSPRSLVLFDELGRGTSTYDGISIAWAIVELSLIHI
;
A
#
# COMPACT_ATOMS: atom_id res chain seq x y z
N HIS A 1 22.44 9.21 -12.03
CA HIS A 1 21.36 9.01 -11.04
C HIS A 1 20.40 10.21 -10.92
N SER A 2 20.88 11.45 -11.11
CA SER A 2 20.04 12.67 -11.02
C SER A 2 19.15 12.87 -12.24
N LEU A 3 19.64 12.61 -13.45
CA LEU A 3 18.89 12.72 -14.72
C LEU A 3 17.75 11.71 -14.80
N ARG A 4 17.96 10.46 -14.42
CA ARG A 4 16.89 9.45 -14.33
C ARG A 4 15.80 9.85 -13.32
N ARG A 5 16.15 10.58 -12.27
CA ARG A 5 15.19 11.06 -11.27
C ARG A 5 14.34 12.21 -11.79
N ARG A 6 14.91 13.13 -12.61
CA ARG A 6 14.19 14.24 -13.25
C ARG A 6 13.29 13.76 -14.40
N GLN A 7 13.74 12.85 -15.24
CA GLN A 7 12.90 12.23 -16.28
C GLN A 7 11.71 11.46 -15.69
N ARG A 8 11.92 10.75 -14.56
CA ARG A 8 10.85 10.08 -13.82
C ARG A 8 9.83 11.07 -13.22
N GLN A 9 10.26 12.25 -12.82
CA GLN A 9 9.36 13.29 -12.29
C GLN A 9 8.55 13.98 -13.38
N MET A 10 9.10 14.17 -14.58
CA MET A 10 8.39 14.80 -15.72
C MET A 10 7.26 13.92 -16.26
N CYS A 11 7.41 12.59 -16.29
CA CYS A 11 6.33 11.68 -16.67
C CYS A 11 5.27 11.48 -15.57
N ILE A 12 5.56 11.88 -14.32
CA ILE A 12 4.70 11.64 -13.16
C ILE A 12 4.05 12.92 -12.62
N ARG A 13 4.67 14.10 -12.83
CA ARG A 13 4.15 15.40 -12.37
C ARG A 13 4.41 16.48 -13.42
N ASP A 14 3.34 17.13 -13.88
CA ASP A 14 3.44 18.27 -14.80
C ASP A 14 3.77 19.60 -14.10
N SER A 15 3.56 19.69 -12.79
CA SER A 15 3.89 20.88 -11.98
C SER A 15 3.97 20.53 -10.49
N ASP A 16 4.68 21.35 -9.71
CA ASP A 16 4.62 21.28 -8.24
C ASP A 16 3.19 21.61 -7.78
N GLY A 17 2.49 20.59 -7.26
CA GLY A 17 1.10 20.70 -6.80
C GLY A 17 0.02 20.37 -7.85
N GLY A 18 0.39 20.01 -9.09
CA GLY A 18 -0.54 19.55 -10.14
C GLY A 18 -0.91 18.08 -10.02
N THR A 19 -2.00 17.69 -10.67
CA THR A 19 -2.43 16.29 -10.83
C THR A 19 -1.42 15.53 -11.67
N SER A 20 -0.96 14.38 -11.20
CA SER A 20 -0.04 13.50 -11.95
C SER A 20 -0.80 12.39 -12.68
N LEU A 21 -0.12 11.68 -13.62
CA LEU A 21 -0.70 10.46 -14.20
C LEU A 21 -1.06 9.44 -13.13
N LEU A 22 -0.22 9.29 -12.10
CA LEU A 22 -0.47 8.35 -11.02
C LEU A 22 -1.76 8.69 -10.25
N ASP A 23 -2.04 9.97 -10.02
CA ASP A 23 -3.28 10.40 -9.36
C ASP A 23 -4.55 10.05 -10.18
N VAL A 24 -4.41 9.97 -11.50
CA VAL A 24 -5.49 9.56 -12.40
C VAL A 24 -5.73 8.06 -12.36
N ILE A 25 -4.65 7.26 -12.40
CA ILE A 25 -4.74 5.81 -12.60
C ILE A 25 -4.69 5.00 -11.30
N ASP A 26 -4.26 5.59 -10.17
CA ASP A 26 -4.22 4.88 -8.90
C ASP A 26 -5.63 4.80 -8.29
N LYS A 27 -6.28 3.68 -8.55
CA LYS A 27 -7.54 3.24 -7.94
C LYS A 27 -7.35 1.92 -7.19
N THR A 28 -6.12 1.65 -6.75
CA THR A 28 -5.81 0.45 -5.97
C THR A 28 -6.45 0.53 -4.58
N ILE A 29 -6.85 -0.62 -4.08
CA ILE A 29 -7.50 -0.78 -2.79
C ILE A 29 -6.45 -0.95 -1.69
N SER A 30 -5.39 -1.70 -1.99
CA SER A 30 -4.35 -2.04 -1.02
C SER A 30 -3.12 -1.13 -1.14
N PRO A 31 -2.45 -0.82 -0.01
CA PRO A 31 -1.18 -0.09 -0.06
C PRO A 31 -0.07 -0.80 -0.85
N MET A 32 -0.08 -2.13 -0.89
CA MET A 32 0.87 -2.92 -1.68
C MET A 32 0.58 -2.81 -3.17
N GLY A 33 -0.69 -2.75 -3.59
CA GLY A 33 -1.10 -2.46 -4.96
C GLY A 33 -0.61 -1.08 -5.40
N ALA A 34 -0.83 -0.04 -4.60
CA ALA A 34 -0.35 1.32 -4.88
C ALA A 34 1.18 1.38 -5.07
N ARG A 35 1.95 0.67 -4.24
CA ARG A 35 3.41 0.58 -4.40
C ARG A 35 3.80 -0.14 -5.68
N LEU A 36 3.12 -1.22 -6.02
CA LEU A 36 3.37 -1.98 -7.24
C LEU A 36 3.01 -1.16 -8.49
N LEU A 37 1.86 -0.49 -8.50
CA LEU A 37 1.44 0.40 -9.58
C LEU A 37 2.47 1.49 -9.85
N LYS A 38 2.94 2.17 -8.81
CA LYS A 38 4.01 3.16 -8.93
C LYS A 38 5.28 2.57 -9.53
N ARG A 39 5.62 1.32 -9.18
CA ARG A 39 6.76 0.61 -9.76
C ARG A 39 6.52 0.29 -11.23
N TRP A 40 5.31 -0.12 -11.64
CA TRP A 40 4.98 -0.39 -13.04
C TRP A 40 5.07 0.85 -13.92
N VAL A 41 4.62 2.00 -13.43
CA VAL A 41 4.75 3.28 -14.16
C VAL A 41 6.22 3.67 -14.35
N VAL A 42 7.08 3.39 -13.37
CA VAL A 42 8.51 3.71 -13.45
C VAL A 42 9.29 2.70 -14.30
N PHE A 43 8.83 1.45 -14.34
CA PHE A 43 9.46 0.33 -15.06
C PHE A 43 8.43 -0.38 -15.93
N PRO A 44 8.01 0.25 -17.06
CA PRO A 44 7.10 -0.38 -18.00
C PRO A 44 7.72 -1.64 -18.60
N LEU A 45 6.86 -2.54 -19.06
CA LEU A 45 7.28 -3.75 -19.74
C LEU A 45 7.79 -3.44 -21.15
N LYS A 46 8.64 -4.32 -21.66
CA LYS A 46 9.24 -4.24 -23.01
C LYS A 46 8.94 -5.46 -23.88
N ASP A 47 8.17 -6.40 -23.34
CA ASP A 47 7.81 -7.63 -24.03
C ASP A 47 6.30 -7.66 -24.26
N GLU A 48 5.90 -7.99 -25.48
CA GLU A 48 4.51 -8.04 -25.93
C GLU A 48 3.66 -9.00 -25.09
N LYS A 49 4.16 -10.21 -24.84
CA LYS A 49 3.40 -11.26 -24.16
C LYS A 49 2.93 -10.85 -22.75
N PRO A 50 3.81 -10.41 -21.82
CA PRO A 50 3.36 -10.02 -20.48
C PRO A 50 2.50 -8.75 -20.47
N ILE A 51 2.58 -7.88 -21.48
CA ILE A 51 1.68 -6.73 -21.63
C ILE A 51 0.29 -7.24 -22.02
N ASN A 52 0.19 -8.09 -23.03
CA ASN A 52 -1.08 -8.64 -23.47
C ASN A 52 -1.74 -9.49 -22.38
N GLU A 53 -0.97 -10.26 -21.59
CA GLU A 53 -1.49 -10.97 -20.42
C GLU A 53 -2.16 -10.03 -19.39
N ARG A 54 -1.63 -8.81 -19.19
CA ARG A 54 -2.28 -7.81 -18.34
C ARG A 54 -3.54 -7.26 -18.98
N LEU A 55 -3.48 -6.90 -20.27
CA LEU A 55 -4.61 -6.38 -21.03
C LEU A 55 -5.78 -7.37 -21.07
N GLU A 56 -5.51 -8.67 -21.20
CA GLU A 56 -6.51 -9.73 -21.16
C GLU A 56 -7.23 -9.82 -19.81
N VAL A 57 -6.51 -9.64 -18.70
CA VAL A 57 -7.14 -9.61 -17.37
C VAL A 57 -7.99 -8.35 -17.19
N VAL A 58 -7.50 -7.19 -17.64
CA VAL A 58 -8.29 -5.95 -17.61
C VAL A 58 -9.57 -6.10 -18.43
N GLU A 59 -9.48 -6.68 -19.63
CA GLU A 59 -10.64 -6.97 -20.47
C GLU A 59 -11.60 -7.95 -19.82
N TYR A 60 -11.09 -8.98 -19.14
CA TYR A 60 -11.90 -9.94 -18.42
C TYR A 60 -12.77 -9.27 -17.34
N PHE A 61 -12.21 -8.33 -16.57
CA PHE A 61 -12.98 -7.53 -15.61
C PHE A 61 -14.11 -6.71 -16.26
N PHE A 62 -13.95 -6.29 -17.52
CA PHE A 62 -15.01 -5.61 -18.26
C PHE A 62 -16.13 -6.56 -18.67
N ARG A 63 -15.78 -7.77 -19.10
CA ARG A 63 -16.75 -8.75 -19.57
C ARG A 63 -17.52 -9.41 -18.43
N GLU A 64 -16.90 -9.48 -17.26
CA GLU A 64 -17.41 -10.20 -16.08
C GLU A 64 -17.56 -9.25 -14.88
N PRO A 65 -18.56 -8.35 -14.88
CA PRO A 65 -18.73 -7.35 -13.82
C PRO A 65 -18.97 -7.97 -12.44
N ASP A 66 -19.68 -9.10 -12.35
CA ASP A 66 -19.92 -9.81 -11.09
C ASP A 66 -18.60 -10.35 -10.49
N PHE A 67 -17.71 -10.83 -11.34
CA PHE A 67 -16.37 -11.26 -10.93
C PHE A 67 -15.54 -10.04 -10.43
N LYS A 68 -15.61 -8.91 -11.13
CA LYS A 68 -14.92 -7.67 -10.75
C LYS A 68 -15.37 -7.21 -9.37
N GLU A 69 -16.69 -7.09 -9.14
CA GLU A 69 -17.27 -6.66 -7.86
C GLU A 69 -16.88 -7.62 -6.72
N PHE A 70 -16.96 -8.93 -6.98
CA PHE A 70 -16.56 -9.94 -6.02
C PHE A 70 -15.07 -9.80 -5.60
N ILE A 71 -14.15 -9.63 -6.56
CA ILE A 71 -12.73 -9.43 -6.26
C ILE A 71 -12.52 -8.14 -5.47
N GLU A 72 -13.19 -7.06 -5.85
CA GLU A 72 -13.11 -5.76 -5.18
C GLU A 72 -13.55 -5.86 -3.70
N GLU A 73 -14.68 -6.51 -3.43
CA GLU A 73 -15.15 -6.77 -2.07
C GLU A 73 -14.12 -7.53 -1.22
N LYS A 74 -13.54 -8.60 -1.76
CA LYS A 74 -12.57 -9.42 -1.01
C LYS A 74 -11.23 -8.70 -0.80
N MET A 75 -10.82 -7.84 -1.74
CA MET A 75 -9.59 -7.04 -1.61
C MET A 75 -9.62 -6.11 -0.39
N HIS A 76 -10.77 -5.53 -0.05
CA HIS A 76 -10.92 -4.67 1.14
C HIS A 76 -10.60 -5.38 2.46
N LEU A 77 -10.63 -6.72 2.51
CA LEU A 77 -10.34 -7.50 3.71
C LEU A 77 -8.84 -7.80 3.89
N ILE A 78 -8.03 -7.64 2.84
CA ILE A 78 -6.64 -8.14 2.84
C ILE A 78 -5.68 -7.19 3.55
N GLY A 79 -5.78 -5.89 3.33
CA GLY A 79 -4.86 -4.91 3.91
C GLY A 79 -3.44 -4.98 3.33
N ASP A 80 -2.42 -4.68 4.15
CA ASP A 80 -1.01 -4.59 3.73
C ASP A 80 -0.19 -5.82 4.17
N LEU A 81 -0.30 -6.91 3.42
CA LEU A 81 0.42 -8.16 3.71
C LEU A 81 1.95 -7.99 3.67
N GLU A 82 2.50 -7.19 2.76
CA GLU A 82 3.95 -6.96 2.69
C GLU A 82 4.49 -6.37 3.99
N ARG A 83 3.77 -5.41 4.56
CA ARG A 83 4.15 -4.78 5.82
C ARG A 83 4.02 -5.73 6.99
N ILE A 84 2.94 -6.50 7.03
CA ILE A 84 2.70 -7.50 8.09
C ILE A 84 3.82 -8.55 8.08
N VAL A 85 4.15 -9.11 6.92
CA VAL A 85 5.20 -10.11 6.77
C VAL A 85 6.57 -9.54 7.13
N SER A 86 6.88 -8.31 6.71
CA SER A 86 8.15 -7.67 7.08
C SER A 86 8.32 -7.51 8.59
N LYS A 87 7.23 -7.21 9.31
CA LYS A 87 7.23 -7.14 10.78
C LYS A 87 7.34 -8.52 11.42
N ALA A 88 6.67 -9.53 10.86
CA ALA A 88 6.77 -10.90 11.33
C ALA A 88 8.21 -11.43 11.21
N ALA A 89 8.89 -11.15 10.08
CA ALA A 89 10.27 -11.57 9.84
C ALA A 89 11.28 -11.05 10.88
N VAL A 90 11.00 -9.88 11.49
CA VAL A 90 11.85 -9.29 12.53
C VAL A 90 11.26 -9.42 13.94
N GLY A 91 10.22 -10.24 14.12
CA GLY A 91 9.56 -10.47 15.40
C GLY A 91 8.86 -9.26 16.01
N ARG A 92 8.49 -8.26 15.19
CA ARG A 92 7.85 -7.00 15.64
C ARG A 92 6.37 -6.90 15.25
N ILE A 93 5.76 -7.99 14.87
CA ILE A 93 4.33 -8.05 14.57
C ILE A 93 3.52 -7.95 15.86
N SER A 94 2.45 -7.16 15.85
CA SER A 94 1.54 -7.03 17.00
C SER A 94 0.41 -8.08 16.96
N PRO A 95 -0.24 -8.39 18.10
CA PRO A 95 -1.35 -9.35 18.13
C PRO A 95 -2.48 -9.01 17.16
N ARG A 96 -2.83 -7.73 17.02
CA ARG A 96 -3.85 -7.28 16.05
C ARG A 96 -3.42 -7.51 14.60
N GLU A 97 -2.15 -7.31 14.29
CA GLU A 97 -1.62 -7.59 12.94
C GLU A 97 -1.59 -9.09 12.63
N VAL A 98 -1.38 -9.95 13.65
CA VAL A 98 -1.52 -11.41 13.49
C VAL A 98 -2.97 -11.79 13.17
N VAL A 99 -3.95 -11.19 13.84
CA VAL A 99 -5.37 -11.39 13.52
C VAL A 99 -5.70 -10.87 12.12
N GLN A 100 -5.16 -9.70 11.73
CA GLN A 100 -5.33 -9.16 10.38
C GLN A 100 -4.73 -10.10 9.33
N LEU A 101 -3.57 -10.72 9.60
CA LEU A 101 -2.98 -11.74 8.72
C LEU A 101 -3.93 -12.93 8.54
N LYS A 102 -4.54 -13.43 9.61
CA LYS A 102 -5.55 -14.49 9.55
C LYS A 102 -6.71 -14.11 8.63
N VAL A 103 -7.28 -12.92 8.81
CA VAL A 103 -8.40 -12.42 7.98
C VAL A 103 -8.00 -12.30 6.51
N ALA A 104 -6.80 -11.77 6.24
CA ALA A 104 -6.28 -11.66 4.90
C ALA A 104 -6.11 -13.05 4.23
N LEU A 105 -5.53 -14.02 4.94
CA LEU A 105 -5.39 -15.38 4.43
C LEU A 105 -6.75 -16.07 4.19
N GLN A 106 -7.77 -15.76 5.01
CA GLN A 106 -9.14 -16.24 4.77
C GLN A 106 -9.76 -15.61 3.51
N ALA A 107 -9.51 -14.33 3.25
CA ALA A 107 -10.00 -13.64 2.06
C ALA A 107 -9.32 -14.11 0.76
N ILE A 108 -8.08 -14.60 0.84
CA ILE A 108 -7.35 -15.14 -0.31
C ILE A 108 -8.00 -16.42 -0.86
N GLU A 109 -8.60 -17.26 -0.03
CA GLU A 109 -9.21 -18.52 -0.46
C GLU A 109 -10.33 -18.32 -1.50
N PRO A 110 -11.37 -17.50 -1.27
CA PRO A 110 -12.38 -17.23 -2.29
C PRO A 110 -11.82 -16.52 -3.54
N ILE A 111 -10.82 -15.63 -3.40
CA ILE A 111 -10.14 -15.03 -4.56
C ILE A 111 -9.43 -16.08 -5.40
N ARG A 112 -8.67 -16.97 -4.75
CA ARG A 112 -7.99 -18.08 -5.42
C ARG A 112 -8.98 -18.96 -6.21
N ASN A 113 -10.07 -19.34 -5.57
CA ASN A 113 -11.08 -20.19 -6.21
C ASN A 113 -11.74 -19.48 -7.40
N ALA A 114 -12.05 -18.20 -7.27
CA ALA A 114 -12.59 -17.40 -8.37
C ALA A 114 -11.59 -17.29 -9.53
N CYS A 115 -10.32 -17.03 -9.26
CA CYS A 115 -9.26 -16.97 -10.28
C CYS A 115 -9.06 -18.32 -10.99
N LEU A 116 -9.08 -19.45 -10.27
CA LEU A 116 -8.93 -20.78 -10.84
C LEU A 116 -10.09 -21.17 -11.77
N ASN A 117 -11.30 -20.70 -11.49
CA ASN A 117 -12.50 -20.97 -12.28
C ASN A 117 -12.71 -19.96 -13.42
N ALA A 118 -11.88 -18.92 -13.51
CA ALA A 118 -11.99 -17.90 -14.55
C ALA A 118 -11.62 -18.46 -15.92
N ASP A 119 -12.33 -18.03 -16.96
CA ASP A 119 -11.97 -18.33 -18.36
C ASP A 119 -10.88 -17.36 -18.86
N ASN A 120 -9.78 -17.33 -18.13
CA ASN A 120 -8.60 -16.50 -18.43
C ASN A 120 -7.34 -17.15 -17.85
N ASP A 121 -6.38 -17.48 -18.72
CA ASP A 121 -5.14 -18.18 -18.33
C ASP A 121 -4.27 -17.40 -17.34
N SER A 122 -4.25 -16.07 -17.46
CA SER A 122 -3.46 -15.22 -16.58
C SER A 122 -4.05 -15.16 -15.17
N LEU A 123 -5.38 -15.13 -15.05
CA LEU A 123 -6.07 -15.24 -13.76
C LEU A 123 -5.87 -16.63 -13.15
N ARG A 124 -5.98 -17.71 -13.93
CA ARG A 124 -5.72 -19.07 -13.45
C ARG A 124 -4.30 -19.19 -12.87
N ARG A 125 -3.29 -18.66 -13.57
CA ARG A 125 -1.91 -18.63 -13.07
C ARG A 125 -1.75 -17.84 -11.77
N ILE A 126 -2.46 -16.73 -11.61
CA ILE A 126 -2.50 -16.00 -10.32
C ILE A 126 -3.11 -16.91 -9.24
N GLY A 127 -4.23 -17.56 -9.51
CA GLY A 127 -4.88 -18.48 -8.57
C GLY A 127 -3.99 -19.65 -8.17
N GLU A 128 -3.25 -20.26 -9.09
CA GLU A 128 -2.31 -21.35 -8.83
C GLU A 128 -1.16 -20.95 -7.89
N GLN A 129 -0.69 -19.70 -7.98
CA GLN A 129 0.40 -19.19 -7.15
C GLN A 129 -0.05 -18.77 -5.75
N LEU A 130 -1.35 -18.56 -5.53
CA LEU A 130 -1.89 -18.21 -4.22
C LEU A 130 -1.87 -19.42 -3.27
N ASN A 131 -1.17 -19.27 -2.15
CA ASN A 131 -1.08 -20.29 -1.11
C ASN A 131 -2.04 -19.96 0.05
N LEU A 132 -2.88 -20.91 0.43
CA LEU A 132 -3.88 -20.71 1.48
C LEU A 132 -3.28 -20.66 2.89
N CYS A 133 -2.06 -21.15 3.08
CA CYS A 133 -1.36 -21.17 4.38
C CYS A 133 -2.26 -21.75 5.50
N LEU A 134 -2.97 -22.86 5.23
CA LEU A 134 -4.05 -23.39 6.07
C LEU A 134 -3.60 -23.63 7.51
N ASN A 135 -2.48 -24.34 7.70
CA ASN A 135 -2.01 -24.71 9.03
C ASN A 135 -1.72 -23.49 9.92
N ILE A 136 -1.06 -22.46 9.37
CA ILE A 136 -0.78 -21.26 10.16
C ILE A 136 -2.04 -20.42 10.38
N ARG A 137 -2.96 -20.38 9.42
CA ARG A 137 -4.26 -19.72 9.54
C ARG A 137 -5.08 -20.35 10.68
N GLU A 138 -5.15 -21.67 10.74
CA GLU A 138 -5.85 -22.42 11.80
C GLU A 138 -5.16 -22.25 13.15
N LYS A 139 -3.82 -22.30 13.17
CA LYS A 139 -3.04 -22.06 14.38
C LYS A 139 -3.33 -20.68 14.98
N ILE A 140 -3.30 -19.62 14.16
CA ILE A 140 -3.65 -18.28 14.61
C ILE A 140 -5.09 -18.22 15.11
N ALA A 141 -6.04 -18.85 14.40
CA ALA A 141 -7.44 -18.86 14.80
C ALA A 141 -7.68 -19.56 16.15
N LYS A 142 -6.89 -20.60 16.44
CA LYS A 142 -6.97 -21.35 17.71
C LYS A 142 -6.28 -20.62 18.86
N GLU A 143 -5.11 -20.04 18.61
CA GLU A 143 -4.23 -19.56 19.68
C GLU A 143 -4.45 -18.10 20.06
N ILE A 144 -4.93 -17.25 19.16
CA ILE A 144 -5.12 -15.81 19.40
C ILE A 144 -6.59 -15.45 19.53
N LYS A 145 -6.93 -14.62 20.51
CA LYS A 145 -8.28 -14.05 20.65
C LYS A 145 -8.65 -13.21 19.42
N ASN A 146 -9.92 -13.14 19.06
CA ASN A 146 -10.37 -12.39 17.88
C ASN A 146 -10.17 -10.87 17.98
N ASP A 147 -10.25 -10.31 19.19
CA ASP A 147 -9.96 -8.90 19.47
C ASP A 147 -8.88 -8.79 20.57
N PRO A 148 -7.60 -9.07 20.22
CA PRO A 148 -6.52 -8.99 21.19
C PRO A 148 -6.13 -7.53 21.46
N PRO A 149 -5.49 -7.24 22.59
CA PRO A 149 -4.89 -5.94 22.85
C PRO A 149 -3.78 -5.63 21.83
N LEU A 150 -3.44 -4.35 21.69
CA LEU A 150 -2.36 -3.92 20.76
C LEU A 150 -0.98 -4.47 21.17
N LEU A 151 -0.75 -4.58 22.48
CA LEU A 151 0.54 -4.98 23.05
C LEU A 151 0.36 -6.25 23.89
N VAL A 152 1.29 -7.19 23.76
CA VAL A 152 1.28 -8.47 24.49
C VAL A 152 1.36 -8.26 26.00
N ASN A 153 2.11 -7.24 26.46
CA ASN A 153 2.28 -6.93 27.89
C ASN A 153 1.01 -6.39 28.60
N LYS A 154 -0.10 -6.26 27.88
CA LYS A 154 -1.40 -5.95 28.50
C LYS A 154 -2.17 -7.20 28.94
N GLY A 155 -1.68 -8.39 28.57
CA GLY A 155 -2.36 -9.66 28.79
C GLY A 155 -3.63 -9.83 27.95
N GLY A 156 -4.18 -11.03 27.94
CA GLY A 156 -5.43 -11.33 27.21
C GLY A 156 -5.26 -11.52 25.72
N VAL A 157 -4.07 -11.87 25.25
CA VAL A 157 -3.75 -12.13 23.82
C VAL A 157 -4.10 -13.56 23.43
N ILE A 158 -3.73 -14.53 24.26
CA ILE A 158 -3.89 -15.96 23.97
C ILE A 158 -5.34 -16.38 24.26
N ALA A 159 -5.92 -17.18 23.38
CA ALA A 159 -7.25 -17.74 23.54
C ALA A 159 -7.32 -18.74 24.74
N ASP A 160 -8.52 -18.97 25.24
CA ASP A 160 -8.74 -19.95 26.30
C ASP A 160 -8.64 -21.37 25.72
N GLY A 161 -8.14 -22.33 26.49
CA GLY A 161 -7.94 -23.71 26.05
C GLY A 161 -6.65 -23.98 25.25
N VAL A 162 -5.78 -22.99 25.10
CA VAL A 162 -4.46 -23.15 24.41
C VAL A 162 -3.43 -23.76 25.34
N SER A 163 -3.46 -23.41 26.64
CA SER A 163 -2.56 -23.91 27.64
C SER A 163 -3.31 -24.13 28.96
N GLU A 164 -3.30 -25.35 29.47
CA GLU A 164 -3.91 -25.70 30.76
C GLU A 164 -3.31 -24.86 31.88
N GLU A 165 -1.98 -24.67 31.87
CA GLU A 165 -1.28 -23.87 32.87
C GLU A 165 -1.77 -22.40 32.85
N LEU A 166 -1.94 -21.82 31.67
CA LEU A 166 -2.45 -20.45 31.53
C LEU A 166 -3.88 -20.32 32.03
N ASP A 167 -4.71 -21.28 31.70
CA ASP A 167 -6.13 -21.28 32.14
C ASP A 167 -6.26 -21.48 33.64
N GLU A 168 -5.37 -22.27 34.26
CA GLU A 168 -5.33 -22.42 35.71
C GLU A 168 -4.88 -21.12 36.39
N LEU A 169 -3.82 -20.49 35.90
CA LEU A 169 -3.36 -19.19 36.41
C LEU A 169 -4.43 -18.11 36.30
N ARG A 170 -5.18 -18.07 35.21
CA ARG A 170 -6.31 -17.16 35.02
C ARG A 170 -7.43 -17.43 36.03
N ARG A 171 -7.73 -18.69 36.32
CA ARG A 171 -8.71 -19.07 37.35
C ARG A 171 -8.28 -18.60 38.75
N ILE A 172 -6.99 -18.76 39.07
CA ILE A 172 -6.43 -18.31 40.35
C ILE A 172 -6.53 -16.78 40.46
N ALA A 173 -6.15 -16.05 39.42
CA ALA A 173 -6.22 -14.59 39.43
C ALA A 173 -7.67 -14.08 39.54
N PHE A 174 -8.61 -14.72 38.84
CA PHE A 174 -10.03 -14.39 38.91
C PHE A 174 -10.63 -14.69 40.29
N SER A 175 -10.41 -15.89 40.82
CA SER A 175 -10.90 -16.28 42.15
C SER A 175 -10.30 -15.42 43.26
N GLY A 176 -9.06 -14.98 43.11
CA GLY A 176 -8.42 -14.01 44.02
C GLY A 176 -9.10 -12.65 44.01
N LYS A 177 -9.52 -12.14 42.85
CA LYS A 177 -10.28 -10.88 42.75
C LYS A 177 -11.68 -10.99 43.33
N ASP A 178 -12.37 -12.09 43.12
CA ASP A 178 -13.65 -12.36 43.73
C ASP A 178 -13.55 -12.43 45.27
N TYR A 179 -12.49 -13.06 45.76
CA TYR A 179 -12.22 -13.11 47.19
C TYR A 179 -11.99 -11.71 47.78
N LEU A 180 -11.27 -10.82 47.08
CA LEU A 180 -11.07 -9.43 47.54
C LEU A 180 -12.42 -8.67 47.66
N LEU A 181 -13.37 -8.93 46.78
CA LEU A 181 -14.72 -8.35 46.87
C LEU A 181 -15.49 -8.91 48.10
N GLN A 182 -15.40 -10.22 48.34
CA GLN A 182 -15.98 -10.86 49.50
C GLN A 182 -15.33 -10.36 50.80
N LEU A 183 -14.00 -10.20 50.80
CA LEU A 183 -13.25 -9.63 51.91
C LEU A 183 -13.71 -8.19 52.21
N GLN A 184 -13.86 -7.36 51.16
CA GLN A 184 -14.36 -6.00 51.32
C GLN A 184 -15.74 -5.97 51.96
N GLN A 185 -16.66 -6.83 51.53
CA GLN A 185 -18.00 -6.91 52.11
C GLN A 185 -17.97 -7.40 53.54
N ARG A 186 -17.23 -8.47 53.83
CA ARG A 186 -17.06 -9.03 55.15
C ARG A 186 -16.51 -8.00 56.15
N GLU A 187 -15.43 -7.31 55.79
CA GLU A 187 -14.80 -6.28 56.63
C GLU A 187 -15.73 -5.06 56.82
N SER A 188 -16.49 -4.68 55.78
CA SER A 188 -17.50 -3.63 55.88
C SER A 188 -18.61 -3.99 56.88
N ASP A 189 -19.08 -5.24 56.85
CA ASP A 189 -20.14 -5.71 57.75
C ASP A 189 -19.64 -5.87 59.19
N GLN A 190 -18.43 -6.38 59.38
CA GLN A 190 -17.83 -6.57 60.70
C GLN A 190 -17.48 -5.26 61.40
N THR A 191 -16.92 -4.29 60.66
CA THR A 191 -16.51 -3.00 61.20
C THR A 191 -17.66 -1.98 61.27
N GLY A 192 -18.74 -2.22 60.52
CA GLY A 192 -19.83 -1.26 60.36
C GLY A 192 -19.37 0.01 59.62
N ILE A 193 -18.42 -0.12 58.70
CA ILE A 193 -17.90 0.96 57.86
C ILE A 193 -18.45 0.80 56.45
N PRO A 194 -19.55 1.43 56.05
CA PRO A 194 -20.20 1.21 54.76
C PRO A 194 -19.42 1.80 53.58
N SER A 195 -18.47 2.68 53.85
CA SER A 195 -17.61 3.32 52.83
C SER A 195 -16.23 2.67 52.66
N LEU A 196 -16.02 1.49 53.27
CA LEU A 196 -14.82 0.72 53.17
C LEU A 196 -14.61 0.28 51.72
N LYS A 197 -13.41 0.47 51.19
CA LYS A 197 -13.06 0.08 49.83
C LYS A 197 -11.69 -0.59 49.80
N ILE A 198 -11.60 -1.76 49.16
CA ILE A 198 -10.31 -2.35 48.79
C ILE A 198 -9.89 -1.82 47.42
N ALA A 199 -8.67 -1.27 47.31
CA ALA A 199 -8.12 -0.74 46.07
C ALA A 199 -6.63 -1.07 45.99
N TYR A 200 -6.06 -0.93 44.77
CA TYR A 200 -4.68 -1.20 44.49
C TYR A 200 -3.88 0.08 44.17
N ASN A 201 -2.65 0.13 44.64
CA ASN A 201 -1.69 1.19 44.34
C ASN A 201 -0.32 0.58 44.06
N ASN A 202 0.36 1.03 42.99
CA ASN A 202 1.68 0.52 42.57
C ASN A 202 2.78 0.64 43.65
N VAL A 203 2.63 1.52 44.62
CA VAL A 203 3.63 1.74 45.67
C VAL A 203 3.39 0.85 46.91
N PHE A 204 2.14 0.60 47.25
CA PHE A 204 1.76 -0.07 48.52
C PHE A 204 1.03 -1.40 48.29
N GLY A 205 0.68 -1.76 47.06
CA GLY A 205 -0.12 -2.92 46.72
C GLY A 205 -1.61 -2.72 47.01
N TYR A 206 -2.31 -3.80 47.41
CA TYR A 206 -3.69 -3.73 47.81
C TYR A 206 -3.82 -3.13 49.22
N TYR A 207 -4.80 -2.25 49.41
CA TYR A 207 -5.06 -1.59 50.65
C TYR A 207 -6.56 -1.42 50.90
N ILE A 208 -6.93 -1.31 52.18
CA ILE A 208 -8.27 -0.96 52.64
C ILE A 208 -8.29 0.55 52.86
N GLU A 209 -9.16 1.27 52.17
CA GLU A 209 -9.35 2.71 52.32
C GLU A 209 -10.57 2.99 53.22
N VAL A 210 -10.37 3.73 54.29
CA VAL A 210 -11.38 4.14 55.25
C VAL A 210 -11.42 5.66 55.32
N ARG A 211 -12.59 6.25 55.16
CA ARG A 211 -12.76 7.70 55.29
C ARG A 211 -12.54 8.14 56.74
N ASN A 212 -11.98 9.32 56.93
CA ASN A 212 -11.68 9.88 58.27
C ASN A 212 -12.89 9.92 59.22
N ALA A 213 -14.12 10.00 58.70
CA ALA A 213 -15.35 9.94 59.47
C ALA A 213 -15.57 8.59 60.22
N HIS A 214 -14.87 7.53 59.82
CA HIS A 214 -15.02 6.18 60.39
C HIS A 214 -13.71 5.61 60.94
N LYS A 215 -12.67 6.43 61.11
CA LYS A 215 -11.35 5.98 61.58
C LYS A 215 -11.40 5.32 62.98
N ASP A 216 -12.32 5.74 63.84
CA ASP A 216 -12.45 5.22 65.18
C ASP A 216 -13.07 3.79 65.21
N LYS A 217 -13.59 3.30 64.10
CA LYS A 217 -14.15 1.95 63.95
C LYS A 217 -13.14 0.97 63.38
N VAL A 218 -11.92 1.42 63.04
CA VAL A 218 -10.89 0.56 62.45
C VAL A 218 -10.34 -0.40 63.51
N PRO A 219 -10.29 -1.71 63.23
CA PRO A 219 -9.70 -2.70 64.13
C PRO A 219 -8.22 -2.40 64.44
N ALA A 220 -7.80 -2.71 65.68
CA ALA A 220 -6.42 -2.43 66.12
C ALA A 220 -5.35 -3.26 65.41
N GLU A 221 -5.75 -4.43 64.87
CA GLU A 221 -4.87 -5.32 64.09
C GLU A 221 -4.56 -4.81 62.66
N TRP A 222 -5.31 -3.81 62.19
CA TRP A 222 -5.03 -3.24 60.85
C TRP A 222 -3.82 -2.33 60.91
N ILE A 223 -2.85 -2.56 60.02
CA ILE A 223 -1.63 -1.77 59.95
C ILE A 223 -1.86 -0.57 59.02
N ARG A 224 -1.79 0.64 59.60
CA ARG A 224 -1.90 1.89 58.85
C ARG A 224 -0.63 2.11 57.97
N LYS A 225 -0.81 2.32 56.67
CA LYS A 225 0.26 2.56 55.69
C LYS A 225 0.34 3.99 55.21
N GLN A 226 -0.80 4.66 55.08
CA GLN A 226 -0.85 6.02 54.59
C GLN A 226 -2.01 6.80 55.16
N THR A 227 -1.76 8.06 55.48
CA THR A 227 -2.79 9.03 55.88
C THR A 227 -2.97 10.02 54.74
N LEU A 228 -4.20 10.18 54.26
CA LEU A 228 -4.62 11.15 53.24
C LEU A 228 -5.45 12.25 53.90
N VAL A 229 -5.75 13.33 53.17
CA VAL A 229 -6.55 14.45 53.66
C VAL A 229 -7.92 13.99 54.12
N ASN A 230 -8.59 13.03 53.40
CA ASN A 230 -9.97 12.62 53.64
C ASN A 230 -10.12 11.13 53.98
N ALA A 231 -9.05 10.34 54.02
CA ALA A 231 -9.07 8.91 54.26
C ALA A 231 -7.74 8.41 54.84
N GLU A 232 -7.78 7.24 55.44
CA GLU A 232 -6.58 6.49 55.85
C GLU A 232 -6.56 5.14 55.12
N ARG A 233 -5.36 4.64 54.85
CA ARG A 233 -5.14 3.37 54.13
C ARG A 233 -4.48 2.36 55.07
N TYR A 234 -5.05 1.18 55.05
CA TYR A 234 -4.67 0.08 55.93
C TYR A 234 -4.36 -1.17 55.16
N ILE A 235 -3.56 -2.05 55.73
CA ILE A 235 -3.32 -3.41 55.25
C ILE A 235 -3.61 -4.41 56.37
N THR A 236 -4.02 -5.62 55.97
CA THR A 236 -4.14 -6.78 56.87
C THR A 236 -3.20 -7.89 56.41
N GLN A 237 -2.83 -8.81 57.27
CA GLN A 237 -2.00 -9.97 56.92
C GLN A 237 -2.69 -10.81 55.84
N GLU A 238 -3.99 -11.03 55.95
CA GLU A 238 -4.80 -11.78 55.00
C GLU A 238 -4.83 -11.10 53.62
N LEU A 239 -4.99 -9.77 53.57
CA LEU A 239 -4.94 -9.02 52.32
C LEU A 239 -3.57 -9.16 51.62
N LYS A 240 -2.48 -9.18 52.40
CA LYS A 240 -1.14 -9.33 51.86
C LYS A 240 -0.88 -10.72 51.29
N GLU A 241 -1.35 -11.77 51.95
CA GLU A 241 -1.21 -13.16 51.45
C GLU A 241 -1.97 -13.37 50.14
N TYR A 242 -3.18 -12.79 50.00
CA TYR A 242 -3.93 -12.83 48.76
C TYR A 242 -3.30 -11.96 47.64
N GLU A 243 -2.74 -10.80 48.01
CA GLU A 243 -1.99 -9.96 47.11
C GLU A 243 -0.83 -10.73 46.45
N GLU A 244 -0.04 -11.42 47.25
CA GLU A 244 1.10 -12.22 46.76
C GLU A 244 0.64 -13.33 45.78
N LYS A 245 -0.51 -13.97 46.06
CA LYS A 245 -1.11 -14.97 45.16
C LYS A 245 -1.61 -14.36 43.86
N ILE A 246 -2.30 -13.23 43.89
CA ILE A 246 -2.87 -12.58 42.70
C ILE A 246 -1.76 -12.02 41.83
N LEU A 247 -0.86 -11.23 42.39
CA LEU A 247 0.27 -10.62 41.64
C LEU A 247 1.19 -11.68 41.07
N GLY A 248 1.53 -12.72 41.86
CA GLY A 248 2.31 -13.84 41.39
C GLY A 248 1.65 -14.63 40.26
N ALA A 249 0.31 -14.73 40.22
CA ALA A 249 -0.43 -15.32 39.11
C ALA A 249 -0.45 -14.39 37.90
N GLU A 250 -0.66 -13.08 38.05
CA GLU A 250 -0.69 -12.10 36.98
C GLU A 250 0.67 -12.00 36.28
N ASP A 251 1.79 -11.98 37.00
CA ASP A 251 3.13 -11.97 36.45
C ASP A 251 3.43 -13.25 35.63
N LYS A 252 3.03 -14.42 36.16
CA LYS A 252 3.16 -15.69 35.44
C LYS A 252 2.29 -15.75 34.19
N ILE A 253 1.05 -15.24 34.25
CA ILE A 253 0.17 -15.13 33.06
C ILE A 253 0.86 -14.30 32.00
N MET A 254 1.39 -13.12 32.34
CA MET A 254 2.06 -12.23 31.39
C MET A 254 3.28 -12.87 30.75
N ALA A 255 4.11 -13.54 31.55
CA ALA A 255 5.30 -14.26 31.08
C ALA A 255 4.91 -15.40 30.13
N LEU A 256 3.92 -16.20 30.48
CA LEU A 256 3.46 -17.35 29.70
C LEU A 256 2.76 -16.91 28.39
N GLU A 257 1.88 -15.89 28.46
CA GLU A 257 1.27 -15.32 27.25
C GLU A 257 2.31 -14.75 26.30
N THR A 258 3.35 -14.06 26.81
CA THR A 258 4.46 -13.55 26.01
C THR A 258 5.23 -14.68 25.34
N LYS A 259 5.51 -15.75 26.07
CA LYS A 259 6.18 -16.93 25.51
C LYS A 259 5.36 -17.58 24.40
N LEU A 260 4.09 -17.90 24.66
CA LEU A 260 3.21 -18.54 23.68
C LEU A 260 3.03 -17.67 22.42
N TYR A 261 2.90 -16.36 22.61
CA TYR A 261 2.82 -15.42 21.47
C TYR A 261 4.11 -15.41 20.64
N ASN A 262 5.28 -15.37 21.29
CA ASN A 262 6.56 -15.42 20.60
C ASN A 262 6.77 -16.75 19.86
N ASP A 263 6.35 -17.87 20.44
CA ASP A 263 6.39 -19.18 19.78
C ASP A 263 5.50 -19.23 18.53
N LEU A 264 4.32 -18.62 18.59
CA LEU A 264 3.46 -18.44 17.42
C LEU A 264 4.14 -17.56 16.35
N VAL A 265 4.71 -16.42 16.74
CA VAL A 265 5.40 -15.51 15.81
C VAL A 265 6.59 -16.21 15.15
N LEU A 266 7.35 -16.99 15.88
CA LEU A 266 8.44 -17.81 15.31
C LEU A 266 7.93 -18.82 14.29
N SER A 267 6.77 -19.43 14.53
CA SER A 267 6.17 -20.37 13.57
C SER A 267 5.71 -19.70 12.26
N LEU A 268 5.50 -18.36 12.24
CA LEU A 268 5.23 -17.63 11.00
C LEU A 268 6.41 -17.61 10.02
N ALA A 269 7.64 -17.79 10.52
CA ALA A 269 8.86 -17.71 9.71
C ALA A 269 8.84 -18.67 8.51
N GLU A 270 8.32 -19.87 8.68
CA GLU A 270 8.21 -20.90 7.63
C GLU A 270 7.26 -20.48 6.50
N TYR A 271 6.28 -19.62 6.79
CA TYR A 271 5.26 -19.19 5.85
C TYR A 271 5.58 -17.85 5.18
N ILE A 272 6.63 -17.14 5.60
CA ILE A 272 7.03 -15.84 5.05
C ILE A 272 7.14 -15.88 3.51
N PRO A 273 7.85 -16.84 2.89
CA PRO A 273 7.96 -16.88 1.43
C PRO A 273 6.60 -17.05 0.74
N ALA A 274 5.74 -17.92 1.25
CA ALA A 274 4.40 -18.15 0.70
C ALA A 274 3.52 -16.90 0.82
N ILE A 275 3.55 -16.21 1.96
CA ILE A 275 2.77 -14.99 2.17
C ILE A 275 3.32 -13.84 1.32
N GLN A 276 4.64 -13.77 1.06
CA GLN A 276 5.23 -12.80 0.13
C GLN A 276 4.76 -13.02 -1.31
N ILE A 277 4.65 -14.28 -1.76
CA ILE A 277 4.07 -14.62 -3.06
C ILE A 277 2.61 -14.18 -3.10
N ASN A 278 1.83 -14.49 -2.08
CA ASN A 278 0.44 -14.03 -1.96
C ASN A 278 0.34 -12.51 -2.08
N ALA A 279 1.15 -11.77 -1.31
CA ALA A 279 1.17 -10.31 -1.34
C ALA A 279 1.46 -9.76 -2.74
N ASN A 280 2.39 -10.37 -3.47
CA ASN A 280 2.74 -9.98 -4.83
C ASN A 280 1.58 -10.26 -5.81
N GLN A 281 0.97 -11.46 -5.76
CA GLN A 281 -0.15 -11.81 -6.65
C GLN A 281 -1.39 -10.96 -6.37
N ILE A 282 -1.69 -10.70 -5.11
CA ILE A 282 -2.79 -9.82 -4.71
C ILE A 282 -2.53 -8.37 -5.16
N ALA A 283 -1.32 -7.85 -4.96
CA ALA A 283 -0.95 -6.51 -5.45
C ALA A 283 -1.06 -6.40 -6.98
N ARG A 284 -0.68 -7.47 -7.71
CA ARG A 284 -0.83 -7.54 -9.16
C ARG A 284 -2.30 -7.51 -9.58
N LEU A 285 -3.13 -8.30 -8.91
CA LEU A 285 -4.57 -8.35 -9.18
C LEU A 285 -5.24 -7.00 -8.87
N ASP A 286 -4.84 -6.33 -7.78
CA ASP A 286 -5.31 -5.00 -7.38
C ASP A 286 -4.95 -3.93 -8.42
N CYS A 287 -3.74 -3.94 -8.97
CA CYS A 287 -3.35 -3.04 -10.06
C CYS A 287 -4.21 -3.24 -11.33
N LEU A 288 -4.46 -4.50 -11.70
CA LEU A 288 -5.26 -4.82 -12.89
C LEU A 288 -6.74 -4.45 -12.70
N LEU A 289 -7.27 -4.63 -11.49
CA LEU A 289 -8.60 -4.16 -11.11
C LEU A 289 -8.67 -2.63 -11.16
N ALA A 290 -7.65 -1.93 -10.65
CA ALA A 290 -7.57 -0.47 -10.73
C ALA A 290 -7.57 0.02 -12.18
N PHE A 291 -6.86 -0.65 -13.09
CA PHE A 291 -6.88 -0.32 -14.52
C PHE A 291 -8.27 -0.52 -15.14
N ALA A 292 -8.98 -1.58 -14.79
CA ALA A 292 -10.36 -1.79 -15.25
C ALA A 292 -11.28 -0.68 -14.75
N ASN A 293 -11.21 -0.31 -13.48
CA ASN A 293 -12.01 0.76 -12.90
C ASN A 293 -11.72 2.14 -13.55
N VAL A 294 -10.45 2.43 -13.81
CA VAL A 294 -10.02 3.65 -14.51
C VAL A 294 -10.54 3.68 -15.94
N ALA A 295 -10.43 2.56 -16.64
CA ALA A 295 -10.85 2.47 -18.03
C ALA A 295 -12.37 2.62 -18.17
N GLU A 296 -13.15 2.00 -17.29
CA GLU A 296 -14.60 2.15 -17.26
C GLU A 296 -15.02 3.62 -16.98
N ALA A 297 -14.44 4.21 -15.93
CA ALA A 297 -14.77 5.59 -15.52
C ALA A 297 -14.38 6.64 -16.56
N ASN A 298 -13.35 6.37 -17.41
CA ASN A 298 -12.78 7.33 -18.34
C ASN A 298 -13.01 6.96 -19.81
N LYS A 299 -13.73 5.87 -20.07
CA LYS A 299 -13.97 5.36 -21.45
C LYS A 299 -12.65 5.13 -22.20
N TYR A 300 -11.70 4.48 -21.54
CA TYR A 300 -10.46 4.04 -22.18
C TYR A 300 -10.72 2.74 -22.94
N ILE A 301 -9.96 2.52 -24.01
CA ILE A 301 -10.09 1.34 -24.85
C ILE A 301 -8.87 0.43 -24.71
N ARG A 302 -9.04 -0.85 -25.03
CA ARG A 302 -7.93 -1.80 -25.13
C ARG A 302 -7.03 -1.44 -26.31
N PRO A 303 -5.73 -1.14 -26.08
CA PRO A 303 -4.79 -0.98 -27.19
C PRO A 303 -4.41 -2.34 -27.78
N ILE A 304 -4.04 -2.35 -29.07
CA ILE A 304 -3.34 -3.45 -29.70
C ILE A 304 -1.85 -3.21 -29.46
N VAL A 305 -1.22 -4.10 -28.73
CA VAL A 305 0.24 -4.05 -28.48
C VAL A 305 0.88 -5.23 -29.20
N GLU A 306 1.89 -4.93 -30.02
CA GLU A 306 2.50 -5.91 -30.91
C GLU A 306 4.00 -5.65 -31.10
N ASP A 307 4.75 -6.66 -31.53
CA ASP A 307 6.16 -6.54 -31.87
C ASP A 307 6.33 -5.89 -33.26
N SER A 308 6.07 -4.58 -33.34
CA SER A 308 6.22 -3.75 -34.52
C SER A 308 6.83 -2.40 -34.14
N ASP A 309 7.14 -1.57 -35.17
CA ASP A 309 7.64 -0.21 -35.02
C ASP A 309 6.54 0.83 -35.33
N VAL A 310 5.26 0.41 -35.30
CA VAL A 310 4.14 1.28 -35.65
C VAL A 310 3.55 1.89 -34.37
N LEU A 311 3.33 3.21 -34.39
CA LEU A 311 2.57 3.94 -33.40
C LEU A 311 1.38 4.61 -34.12
N ASP A 312 0.19 4.03 -34.02
CA ASP A 312 -1.03 4.55 -34.64
C ASP A 312 -2.08 4.80 -33.56
N ILE A 313 -2.29 6.06 -33.20
CA ILE A 313 -3.25 6.50 -32.20
C ILE A 313 -4.32 7.33 -32.89
N LYS A 314 -5.58 6.91 -32.82
CA LYS A 314 -6.73 7.67 -33.34
C LYS A 314 -7.49 8.30 -32.20
N GLN A 315 -7.81 9.58 -32.34
CA GLN A 315 -8.57 10.37 -31.38
C GLN A 315 -8.02 10.22 -29.94
N GLY A 316 -6.67 10.30 -29.83
CA GLY A 316 -5.99 10.25 -28.55
C GLY A 316 -6.35 11.44 -27.67
N ARG A 317 -6.47 11.24 -26.37
CA ARG A 317 -6.76 12.26 -25.36
C ARG A 317 -5.66 12.26 -24.30
N HIS A 318 -5.37 13.42 -23.73
CA HIS A 318 -4.37 13.53 -22.67
C HIS A 318 -5.00 13.13 -21.31
N PRO A 319 -4.56 12.01 -20.69
CA PRO A 319 -5.25 11.44 -19.53
C PRO A 319 -5.33 12.37 -18.31
N VAL A 320 -4.36 13.25 -18.14
CA VAL A 320 -4.31 14.19 -17.00
C VAL A 320 -5.09 15.47 -17.32
N ILE A 321 -4.85 16.08 -18.47
CA ILE A 321 -5.53 17.34 -18.87
C ILE A 321 -7.04 17.11 -18.96
N GLU A 322 -7.48 16.00 -19.56
CA GLU A 322 -8.91 15.66 -19.66
C GLU A 322 -9.61 15.67 -18.30
N LYS A 323 -8.91 15.30 -17.23
CA LYS A 323 -9.44 15.28 -15.85
C LYS A 323 -9.47 16.66 -15.18
N GLN A 324 -8.69 17.61 -15.68
CA GLN A 324 -8.59 18.96 -15.14
C GLN A 324 -9.53 19.94 -15.84
N LEU A 325 -10.15 19.53 -16.96
CA LEU A 325 -11.08 20.39 -17.69
C LEU A 325 -12.34 20.67 -16.85
N PRO A 326 -12.88 21.89 -16.92
CA PRO A 326 -14.14 22.24 -16.29
C PRO A 326 -15.29 21.34 -16.76
N VAL A 327 -16.29 21.18 -15.92
CA VAL A 327 -17.49 20.39 -16.24
C VAL A 327 -18.16 20.94 -17.50
N GLY A 328 -18.32 20.12 -18.52
CA GLY A 328 -18.92 20.48 -19.81
C GLY A 328 -17.92 20.79 -20.93
N GLU A 329 -16.65 20.99 -20.61
CA GLU A 329 -15.59 21.08 -21.60
C GLU A 329 -15.04 19.70 -21.98
N LYS A 330 -14.72 19.53 -23.28
CA LYS A 330 -14.16 18.29 -23.80
C LYS A 330 -12.74 18.54 -24.28
N TYR A 331 -11.85 17.59 -24.02
CA TYR A 331 -10.53 17.57 -24.63
C TYR A 331 -10.65 17.34 -26.12
N ILE A 332 -9.97 18.16 -26.93
CA ILE A 332 -9.89 17.97 -28.38
C ILE A 332 -8.94 16.84 -28.65
N ALA A 333 -9.47 15.72 -29.11
CA ALA A 333 -8.69 14.53 -29.42
C ALA A 333 -7.82 14.72 -30.67
N ASN A 334 -6.70 14.03 -30.73
CA ASN A 334 -5.73 14.15 -31.80
C ASN A 334 -5.26 12.77 -32.30
N ASP A 335 -5.00 12.70 -33.62
CA ASP A 335 -4.41 11.53 -34.25
C ASP A 335 -2.88 11.66 -34.27
N VAL A 336 -2.19 10.54 -34.08
CA VAL A 336 -0.73 10.43 -34.22
C VAL A 336 -0.41 9.13 -34.93
N TYR A 337 0.37 9.23 -36.01
CA TYR A 337 0.85 8.06 -36.74
C TYR A 337 2.37 8.19 -36.94
N LEU A 338 3.10 7.17 -36.53
CA LEU A 338 4.55 7.03 -36.77
C LEU A 338 4.86 5.59 -37.18
N ASP A 339 5.76 5.43 -38.13
CA ASP A 339 6.37 4.15 -38.49
C ASP A 339 7.82 4.40 -38.99
N THR A 340 8.58 3.35 -39.22
CA THR A 340 9.94 3.42 -39.71
C THR A 340 10.04 3.49 -41.24
N ASP A 341 8.94 3.24 -41.96
CA ASP A 341 8.94 3.15 -43.43
C ASP A 341 8.44 4.42 -44.13
N SER A 342 7.32 4.96 -43.64
CA SER A 342 6.59 6.05 -44.30
C SER A 342 6.62 7.37 -43.55
N GLN A 343 6.56 7.36 -42.25
CA GLN A 343 6.47 8.56 -41.40
C GLN A 343 7.22 8.41 -40.07
N GLN A 344 8.53 8.50 -40.12
CA GLN A 344 9.38 8.34 -38.94
C GLN A 344 9.41 9.59 -38.05
N ILE A 345 9.20 10.78 -38.63
CA ILE A 345 9.25 12.06 -37.91
C ILE A 345 7.99 12.89 -38.18
N ILE A 346 7.47 13.49 -37.15
CA ILE A 346 6.40 14.50 -37.24
C ILE A 346 6.95 15.84 -36.75
N ILE A 347 6.86 16.88 -37.56
CA ILE A 347 7.16 18.26 -37.16
C ILE A 347 5.84 18.98 -36.92
N ILE A 348 5.62 19.37 -35.66
CA ILE A 348 4.39 20.02 -35.20
C ILE A 348 4.63 21.53 -35.10
N THR A 349 3.95 22.31 -35.93
CA THR A 349 3.99 23.77 -35.90
C THR A 349 2.66 24.36 -35.47
N GLY A 350 2.68 25.60 -34.99
CA GLY A 350 1.46 26.32 -34.59
C GLY A 350 1.76 27.39 -33.56
N PRO A 351 0.77 28.25 -33.24
CA PRO A 351 0.91 29.31 -32.25
C PRO A 351 1.16 28.75 -30.86
N ASN A 352 1.68 29.59 -29.97
CA ASN A 352 1.79 29.24 -28.56
C ASN A 352 0.39 29.00 -27.97
N MET A 353 0.28 28.09 -27.00
CA MET A 353 -0.98 27.65 -26.36
C MET A 353 -1.93 26.84 -27.30
N ALA A 354 -1.51 26.47 -28.50
CA ALA A 354 -2.29 25.62 -29.41
C ALA A 354 -2.31 24.12 -29.04
N GLY A 355 -1.69 23.72 -27.93
CA GLY A 355 -1.70 22.34 -27.46
C GLY A 355 -0.54 21.46 -27.98
N LYS A 356 0.49 22.03 -28.64
CA LYS A 356 1.66 21.27 -29.17
C LYS A 356 2.30 20.38 -28.09
N SER A 357 2.70 20.97 -26.97
CA SER A 357 3.30 20.23 -25.84
C SER A 357 2.35 19.21 -25.22
N ALA A 358 1.04 19.49 -25.22
CA ALA A 358 0.02 18.56 -24.76
C ALA A 358 -0.05 17.31 -25.64
N LEU A 359 0.04 17.48 -26.99
CA LEU A 359 0.06 16.38 -27.93
C LEU A 359 1.30 15.49 -27.76
N LEU A 360 2.49 16.07 -27.57
CA LEU A 360 3.71 15.32 -27.31
C LEU A 360 3.58 14.47 -26.03
N ARG A 361 3.13 15.10 -24.93
CA ARG A 361 2.93 14.41 -23.66
C ARG A 361 1.83 13.35 -23.75
N GLN A 362 0.72 13.63 -24.44
CA GLN A 362 -0.35 12.67 -24.71
C GLN A 362 0.21 11.40 -25.36
N THR A 363 1.03 11.54 -26.40
CA THR A 363 1.63 10.42 -27.11
C THR A 363 2.50 9.56 -26.19
N ALA A 364 3.38 10.20 -25.41
CA ALA A 364 4.21 9.50 -24.43
C ALA A 364 3.38 8.76 -23.37
N LEU A 365 2.34 9.41 -22.83
CA LEU A 365 1.51 8.84 -21.77
C LEU A 365 0.64 7.68 -22.29
N ILE A 366 0.09 7.77 -23.51
CA ILE A 366 -0.67 6.67 -24.13
C ILE A 366 0.24 5.47 -24.34
N THR A 367 1.44 5.67 -24.87
CA THR A 367 2.43 4.60 -25.06
C THR A 367 2.82 3.96 -23.72
N LEU A 368 3.08 4.77 -22.70
CA LEU A 368 3.39 4.29 -21.35
C LEU A 368 2.24 3.47 -20.75
N LEU A 369 0.99 3.97 -20.85
CA LEU A 369 -0.19 3.26 -20.36
C LEU A 369 -0.35 1.90 -21.03
N ALA A 370 -0.19 1.82 -22.36
CA ALA A 370 -0.23 0.56 -23.09
C ALA A 370 0.83 -0.42 -22.58
N GLN A 371 2.08 0.03 -22.39
CA GLN A 371 3.19 -0.83 -21.98
C GLN A 371 3.16 -1.23 -20.49
N ILE A 372 2.38 -0.58 -19.65
CA ILE A 372 2.10 -1.09 -18.30
C ILE A 372 0.92 -2.06 -18.26
N GLY A 373 0.22 -2.26 -19.41
CA GLY A 373 -0.95 -3.13 -19.53
C GLY A 373 -2.25 -2.46 -19.11
N CYS A 374 -2.32 -1.13 -19.19
CA CYS A 374 -3.52 -0.34 -18.96
C CYS A 374 -4.24 -0.04 -20.28
N PHE A 375 -5.56 0.09 -20.27
CA PHE A 375 -6.31 0.66 -21.39
C PHE A 375 -5.97 2.13 -21.57
N VAL A 376 -6.18 2.67 -22.78
CA VAL A 376 -5.69 3.99 -23.19
C VAL A 376 -6.81 4.94 -23.59
N PRO A 377 -6.64 6.25 -23.37
CA PRO A 377 -7.61 7.29 -23.77
C PRO A 377 -7.52 7.57 -25.26
N ALA A 378 -8.11 6.72 -26.08
CA ALA A 378 -8.16 6.85 -27.54
C ALA A 378 -9.44 6.22 -28.10
N GLU A 379 -9.75 6.42 -29.37
CA GLU A 379 -10.77 5.68 -30.10
C GLU A 379 -10.21 4.32 -30.59
N SER A 380 -8.97 4.34 -31.08
CA SER A 380 -8.19 3.14 -31.33
C SER A 380 -6.69 3.45 -31.12
N ALA A 381 -5.92 2.43 -30.71
CA ALA A 381 -4.49 2.57 -30.55
C ALA A 381 -3.79 1.24 -30.93
N ARG A 382 -2.82 1.34 -31.86
CA ARG A 382 -1.89 0.26 -32.21
C ARG A 382 -0.50 0.73 -31.83
N ILE A 383 0.10 0.03 -30.88
CA ILE A 383 1.34 0.45 -30.23
C ILE A 383 2.39 -0.62 -30.44
N GLY A 384 3.38 -0.32 -31.27
CA GLY A 384 4.60 -1.10 -31.39
C GLY A 384 5.46 -1.01 -30.12
N MET A 385 6.35 -1.95 -29.96
CA MET A 385 7.19 -2.02 -28.75
C MET A 385 8.20 -0.88 -28.70
N VAL A 386 8.07 -0.03 -27.67
CA VAL A 386 8.99 1.07 -27.38
C VAL A 386 9.86 0.69 -26.19
N ASP A 387 11.18 0.72 -26.37
CA ASP A 387 12.13 0.34 -25.31
C ASP A 387 12.56 1.54 -24.45
N LYS A 388 12.46 2.76 -24.98
CA LYS A 388 12.78 4.02 -24.28
C LYS A 388 11.85 5.14 -24.75
N ILE A 389 11.40 5.95 -23.81
CA ILE A 389 10.68 7.19 -24.09
C ILE A 389 11.56 8.34 -23.60
N PHE A 390 12.00 9.17 -24.53
CA PHE A 390 12.77 10.37 -24.24
C PHE A 390 11.89 11.60 -24.44
N THR A 391 11.86 12.47 -23.45
CA THR A 391 11.13 13.72 -23.53
C THR A 391 12.02 14.88 -23.16
N ARG A 392 12.06 15.86 -24.02
CA ARG A 392 12.60 17.19 -23.77
C ARG A 392 11.47 18.18 -23.98
N VAL A 393 10.68 18.42 -22.92
CA VAL A 393 9.49 19.27 -22.94
C VAL A 393 9.60 20.33 -21.85
N GLY A 394 9.56 21.60 -22.24
CA GLY A 394 9.63 22.76 -21.36
C GLY A 394 11.06 23.15 -20.92
N ALA A 395 11.30 24.44 -20.78
CA ALA A 395 12.53 24.96 -20.19
C ALA A 395 12.49 24.81 -18.67
N SER A 396 13.34 23.98 -18.09
CA SER A 396 13.62 24.06 -16.65
C SER A 396 14.67 25.15 -16.46
N ASP A 397 14.24 26.37 -16.16
CA ASP A 397 15.13 27.45 -15.76
C ASP A 397 15.75 27.10 -14.39
N ASN A 398 16.85 26.36 -14.44
CA ASN A 398 17.62 26.06 -13.24
C ASN A 398 18.65 27.17 -13.02
N ILE A 399 18.16 28.38 -12.77
CA ILE A 399 18.97 29.59 -12.50
C ILE A 399 19.90 29.38 -11.30
N SER A 400 19.63 28.41 -10.45
CA SER A 400 20.40 28.15 -9.21
C SER A 400 21.80 27.59 -9.42
N VAL A 401 22.15 27.10 -10.62
CA VAL A 401 23.45 26.49 -10.92
C VAL A 401 24.29 27.34 -11.87
N GLY A 402 23.77 28.49 -12.36
CA GLY A 402 24.51 29.40 -13.24
C GLY A 402 24.80 28.85 -14.65
N GLU A 403 24.16 27.72 -15.04
CA GLU A 403 24.29 27.18 -16.39
C GLU A 403 23.35 27.91 -17.37
N SER A 404 23.84 28.21 -18.56
CA SER A 404 23.02 28.76 -19.65
C SER A 404 21.91 27.76 -20.01
N THR A 405 20.67 28.25 -20.15
CA THR A 405 19.51 27.43 -20.61
C THR A 405 19.82 26.67 -21.89
N PHE A 406 20.61 27.27 -22.82
CA PHE A 406 21.08 26.64 -24.01
C PHE A 406 22.02 25.46 -23.74
N MET A 407 22.97 25.59 -22.81
CA MET A 407 23.87 24.48 -22.45
C MET A 407 23.11 23.31 -21.80
N VAL A 408 22.15 23.60 -20.95
CA VAL A 408 21.30 22.55 -20.38
C VAL A 408 20.52 21.80 -21.47
N GLU A 409 19.95 22.55 -22.41
CA GLU A 409 19.24 22.00 -23.55
C GLU A 409 20.14 21.11 -24.42
N MET A 410 21.36 21.56 -24.75
CA MET A 410 22.30 20.79 -25.55
C MET A 410 22.78 19.53 -24.81
N ASN A 411 23.04 19.60 -23.53
CA ASN A 411 23.43 18.46 -22.73
C ASN A 411 22.30 17.41 -22.66
N GLU A 412 21.04 17.85 -22.49
CA GLU A 412 19.89 16.95 -22.50
C GLU A 412 19.69 16.30 -23.89
N ALA A 413 19.85 17.07 -24.97
CA ALA A 413 19.77 16.54 -26.33
C ALA A 413 20.91 15.54 -26.60
N ALA A 414 22.13 15.84 -26.17
CA ALA A 414 23.27 14.93 -26.33
C ALA A 414 23.07 13.63 -25.53
N ASP A 415 22.53 13.73 -24.30
CA ASP A 415 22.20 12.55 -23.51
C ASP A 415 21.14 11.66 -24.20
N ILE A 416 20.14 12.27 -24.83
CA ILE A 416 19.13 11.53 -25.60
C ILE A 416 19.81 10.84 -26.78
N LEU A 417 20.56 11.57 -27.63
CA LEU A 417 21.22 11.04 -28.83
C LEU A 417 22.18 9.90 -28.50
N ASN A 418 22.98 10.04 -27.43
CA ASN A 418 23.91 9.00 -27.00
C ASN A 418 23.25 7.73 -26.44
N ASN A 419 21.97 7.79 -26.13
CA ASN A 419 21.20 6.68 -25.52
C ASN A 419 20.08 6.16 -26.43
N LEU A 420 20.01 6.59 -27.67
CA LEU A 420 19.04 6.10 -28.65
C LEU A 420 19.16 4.60 -28.88
N SER A 421 18.06 3.99 -29.22
CA SER A 421 17.94 2.63 -29.70
C SER A 421 16.97 2.60 -30.88
N PRO A 422 16.91 1.55 -31.67
CA PRO A 422 16.01 1.46 -32.83
C PRO A 422 14.52 1.62 -32.48
N ARG A 423 14.16 1.40 -31.24
CA ARG A 423 12.77 1.48 -30.73
C ARG A 423 12.57 2.59 -29.71
N SER A 424 13.29 3.68 -29.85
CA SER A 424 13.14 4.84 -28.97
C SER A 424 12.06 5.79 -29.49
N LEU A 425 11.10 6.15 -28.64
CA LEU A 425 10.19 7.27 -28.88
C LEU A 425 10.80 8.56 -28.34
N VAL A 426 11.08 9.51 -29.22
CA VAL A 426 11.74 10.79 -28.87
C VAL A 426 10.78 11.96 -29.08
N LEU A 427 10.65 12.81 -28.09
CA LEU A 427 9.73 13.94 -28.06
C LEU A 427 10.50 15.21 -27.70
N PHE A 428 10.73 16.08 -28.69
CA PHE A 428 11.38 17.39 -28.51
C PHE A 428 10.34 18.50 -28.56
N ASP A 429 10.36 19.42 -27.60
CA ASP A 429 9.54 20.62 -27.59
C ASP A 429 10.44 21.84 -27.58
N GLU A 430 10.26 22.75 -28.56
CA GLU A 430 10.99 24.02 -28.70
C GLU A 430 12.52 23.90 -28.68
N LEU A 431 13.09 22.96 -29.45
CA LEU A 431 14.52 22.76 -29.52
C LEU A 431 15.24 23.95 -30.21
N GLY A 432 16.37 24.42 -29.65
CA GLY A 432 17.18 25.50 -30.21
C GLY A 432 16.72 26.92 -29.81
N ARG A 433 15.86 27.05 -28.78
CA ARG A 433 15.30 28.34 -28.34
C ARG A 433 16.31 29.25 -27.65
N GLY A 434 17.36 28.68 -27.08
CA GLY A 434 18.37 29.42 -26.28
C GLY A 434 19.46 30.11 -27.06
N THR A 435 19.41 30.14 -28.39
CA THR A 435 20.45 30.70 -29.30
C THR A 435 19.84 31.54 -30.41
N SER A 436 20.68 32.02 -31.36
CA SER A 436 20.21 32.74 -32.55
C SER A 436 19.29 31.86 -33.41
N THR A 437 18.37 32.46 -34.15
CA THR A 437 17.38 31.72 -34.96
C THR A 437 18.09 30.78 -35.97
N TYR A 438 19.13 31.21 -36.62
CA TYR A 438 19.85 30.39 -37.61
C TYR A 438 20.61 29.23 -36.96
N ASP A 439 21.29 29.50 -35.83
CA ASP A 439 21.99 28.44 -35.09
C ASP A 439 21.01 27.43 -34.51
N GLY A 440 19.89 27.90 -33.95
CA GLY A 440 18.85 27.05 -33.42
C GLY A 440 18.23 26.12 -34.44
N ILE A 441 17.91 26.64 -35.62
CA ILE A 441 17.41 25.83 -36.78
C ILE A 441 18.45 24.82 -37.22
N SER A 442 19.73 25.24 -37.38
CA SER A 442 20.81 24.35 -37.81
C SER A 442 21.04 23.19 -36.84
N ILE A 443 21.01 23.46 -35.54
CA ILE A 443 21.17 22.43 -34.51
C ILE A 443 19.94 21.50 -34.50
N ALA A 444 18.73 22.03 -34.56
CA ALA A 444 17.52 21.21 -34.59
C ALA A 444 17.51 20.30 -35.83
N TRP A 445 17.92 20.81 -36.97
CA TRP A 445 18.04 20.03 -38.22
C TRP A 445 19.05 18.90 -38.06
N ALA A 446 20.25 19.19 -37.56
CA ALA A 446 21.29 18.19 -37.36
C ALA A 446 20.86 17.09 -36.36
N ILE A 447 20.14 17.45 -35.29
CA ILE A 447 19.61 16.48 -34.33
C ILE A 447 18.56 15.57 -34.98
N VAL A 448 17.67 16.14 -35.82
CA VAL A 448 16.67 15.38 -36.55
C VAL A 448 17.33 14.41 -37.53
N GLU A 449 18.28 14.88 -38.35
CA GLU A 449 19.03 14.02 -39.31
C GLU A 449 19.80 12.91 -38.58
N LEU A 450 20.48 13.23 -37.46
CA LEU A 450 21.22 12.24 -36.71
C LEU A 450 20.28 11.18 -36.07
N SER A 451 19.10 11.58 -35.63
CA SER A 451 18.11 10.65 -35.10
C SER A 451 17.58 9.69 -36.17
N LEU A 452 17.42 10.14 -37.42
CA LEU A 452 17.04 9.29 -38.57
C LEU A 452 18.05 8.19 -38.91
N ILE A 453 19.34 8.43 -38.64
CA ILE A 453 20.40 7.46 -38.95
C ILE A 453 20.45 6.35 -37.89
N HIS A 454 19.97 6.60 -36.67
CA HIS A 454 20.12 5.71 -35.53
C HIS A 454 18.80 5.07 -35.07
N ILE A 455 17.69 5.44 -35.69
CA ILE A 455 16.35 4.92 -35.36
C ILE A 455 15.89 3.91 -36.42
#